data_0871a7c3cfc571ae8b25e8297be7fa9a
#
_entry.id   0871a7c3cfc571ae8b25e8297be7fa9a
#
_cell.length_a   1.000
_cell.length_b   1.000
_cell.length_c   1.000
_cell.angle_alpha   90.00
_cell.angle_beta   90.00
_cell.angle_gamma   90.00
#
_symmetry.space_group_name_H-M   'P 1'
#
loop_
_entity.id
_entity.type
_entity.pdbx_description
1 polymer ?
#
loop_
_entity_poly.entity_id
_entity_poly.type
_entity_poly.pdbx_seq_one_letter_code
_entity_poly.pdbx_strand_id
1 'polypeptide(L)'
;MRLFLYLCRPMKTRTESLYIQQLVDEGEHIQQDFKFEISDARKIARSLSAFANTEGGRLLIGVKDNGKIAGIRSEEEIYMIEAAASMYCQPPLKVSTTSYQVEGKTVLEAIIQEEENKPVYAIDNDNKRRAYLRIHDENILASPVHLQVWEQQKKKKGIFVAFTPKEQELLDILKEKGNLTLNQCCKSCSLNRQTICRLLANFIRFDLVSATFSSHKFYFKLK
;
A
#
# COMPACT_ATOMS: atom_id res chain seq x y z
N MET A 1 46.41 -9.04 -20.78
CA MET A 1 45.26 -8.19 -20.46
C MET A 1 43.99 -9.02 -20.17
N ARG A 2 44.11 -10.09 -19.39
CA ARG A 2 43.00 -11.02 -19.04
C ARG A 2 42.88 -11.28 -17.51
N LEU A 3 43.77 -10.67 -16.71
CA LEU A 3 43.80 -10.94 -15.25
C LEU A 3 43.00 -9.95 -14.40
N PHE A 4 42.53 -8.82 -14.96
CA PHE A 4 41.84 -7.77 -14.22
C PHE A 4 40.32 -7.97 -14.11
N LEU A 5 39.73 -8.85 -14.93
CA LEU A 5 38.27 -9.10 -14.94
C LEU A 5 37.79 -10.13 -13.90
N TYR A 6 38.70 -10.90 -13.29
CA TYR A 6 38.34 -11.92 -12.31
C TYR A 6 38.27 -11.41 -10.86
N LEU A 7 38.84 -10.27 -10.57
CA LEU A 7 38.89 -9.70 -9.20
C LEU A 7 37.70 -8.79 -8.83
N CYS A 8 36.92 -8.31 -9.82
CA CYS A 8 35.77 -7.45 -9.53
C CYS A 8 34.45 -8.19 -9.24
N ARG A 9 34.29 -9.44 -9.69
CA ARG A 9 33.07 -10.23 -9.46
C ARG A 9 32.79 -10.58 -8.00
N PRO A 10 33.78 -11.02 -7.19
CA PRO A 10 33.47 -11.43 -5.81
C PRO A 10 33.15 -10.24 -4.88
N MET A 11 33.63 -9.03 -5.15
CA MET A 11 33.30 -7.86 -4.33
C MET A 11 31.88 -7.35 -4.55
N LYS A 12 31.41 -7.37 -5.81
CA LYS A 12 30.03 -6.93 -6.14
C LYS A 12 28.98 -7.85 -5.52
N THR A 13 29.15 -9.16 -5.65
CA THR A 13 28.25 -10.16 -5.06
C THR A 13 28.23 -10.14 -3.54
N ARG A 14 29.35 -9.84 -2.87
CA ARG A 14 29.40 -9.70 -1.41
C ARG A 14 28.66 -8.47 -0.93
N THR A 15 28.76 -7.34 -1.62
CA THR A 15 28.02 -6.11 -1.31
C THR A 15 26.52 -6.29 -1.55
N GLU A 16 26.13 -6.94 -2.63
CA GLU A 16 24.74 -7.27 -2.96
C GLU A 16 24.12 -8.20 -1.91
N SER A 17 24.86 -9.23 -1.47
CA SER A 17 24.42 -10.15 -0.42
C SER A 17 24.21 -9.43 0.91
N LEU A 18 25.13 -8.54 1.30
CA LEU A 18 24.98 -7.73 2.53
C LEU A 18 23.78 -6.80 2.46
N TYR A 19 23.55 -6.17 1.32
CA TYR A 19 22.38 -5.29 1.11
C TYR A 19 21.07 -6.05 1.31
N ILE A 20 20.91 -7.18 0.65
CA ILE A 20 19.68 -7.99 0.79
C ILE A 20 19.54 -8.52 2.23
N GLN A 21 20.65 -8.94 2.87
CA GLN A 21 20.60 -9.40 4.25
C GLN A 21 20.14 -8.30 5.21
N GLN A 22 20.59 -7.05 5.04
CA GLN A 22 20.13 -5.91 5.81
C GLN A 22 18.60 -5.70 5.66
N LEU A 23 18.10 -5.76 4.43
CA LEU A 23 16.65 -5.63 4.17
C LEU A 23 15.86 -6.79 4.82
N VAL A 24 16.40 -8.00 4.78
CA VAL A 24 15.75 -9.17 5.42
C VAL A 24 15.76 -9.02 6.95
N ASP A 25 16.82 -8.51 7.54
CA ASP A 25 16.94 -8.28 8.98
C ASP A 25 15.97 -7.17 9.48
N GLU A 26 15.60 -6.20 8.62
CA GLU A 26 14.57 -5.20 8.90
C GLU A 26 13.16 -5.83 9.04
N GLY A 27 12.92 -6.97 8.38
CA GLY A 27 11.63 -7.65 8.37
C GLY A 27 10.58 -6.98 7.49
N GLU A 28 9.35 -7.49 7.57
CA GLU A 28 8.20 -6.89 6.88
C GLU A 28 7.67 -5.68 7.65
N HIS A 29 7.34 -4.62 6.93
CA HIS A 29 6.81 -3.38 7.51
C HIS A 29 6.04 -2.57 6.45
N ILE A 30 5.67 -1.32 6.76
CA ILE A 30 4.84 -0.47 5.89
C ILE A 30 5.43 -0.27 4.49
N GLN A 31 6.76 -0.29 4.34
CA GLN A 31 7.45 -0.11 3.06
C GLN A 31 8.18 -1.38 2.56
N GLN A 32 7.98 -2.53 3.20
CA GLN A 32 8.63 -3.76 2.80
C GLN A 32 7.72 -4.98 3.00
N ASP A 33 7.74 -5.89 2.01
CA ASP A 33 6.96 -7.14 2.04
C ASP A 33 7.78 -8.28 1.40
N PHE A 34 7.69 -9.49 1.96
CA PHE A 34 8.39 -10.66 1.45
C PHE A 34 7.42 -11.55 0.66
N LYS A 35 7.94 -12.15 -0.40
CA LYS A 35 7.20 -13.15 -1.17
C LYS A 35 8.12 -14.32 -1.48
N PHE A 36 7.74 -15.49 -0.98
CA PHE A 36 8.49 -16.72 -1.26
C PHE A 36 8.52 -16.99 -2.77
N GLU A 37 7.39 -16.81 -3.45
CA GLU A 37 7.21 -17.02 -4.89
C GLU A 37 6.02 -16.21 -5.39
N ILE A 38 5.97 -15.95 -6.69
CA ILE A 38 4.82 -15.33 -7.35
C ILE A 38 4.11 -16.40 -8.19
N SER A 39 2.91 -16.79 -7.75
CA SER A 39 2.03 -17.73 -8.47
C SER A 39 0.82 -17.05 -9.13
N ASP A 40 0.57 -15.78 -8.81
CA ASP A 40 -0.62 -15.05 -9.27
C ASP A 40 -0.34 -13.53 -9.31
N ALA A 41 -0.28 -12.96 -10.51
CA ALA A 41 -0.04 -11.54 -10.75
C ALA A 41 -1.13 -10.64 -10.13
N ARG A 42 -2.38 -11.10 -10.04
CA ARG A 42 -3.48 -10.33 -9.42
C ARG A 42 -3.31 -10.21 -7.91
N LYS A 43 -2.75 -11.22 -7.26
CA LYS A 43 -2.40 -11.14 -5.84
C LYS A 43 -1.29 -10.12 -5.60
N ILE A 44 -0.28 -10.10 -6.47
CA ILE A 44 0.80 -9.11 -6.42
C ILE A 44 0.25 -7.70 -6.65
N ALA A 45 -0.68 -7.50 -7.59
CA ALA A 45 -1.30 -6.20 -7.83
C ALA A 45 -1.93 -5.58 -6.56
N ARG A 46 -2.38 -6.39 -5.59
CA ARG A 46 -2.87 -5.89 -4.29
C ARG A 46 -1.75 -5.24 -3.47
N SER A 47 -0.57 -5.88 -3.40
CA SER A 47 0.60 -5.32 -2.72
C SER A 47 1.10 -4.07 -3.44
N LEU A 48 1.16 -4.09 -4.78
CA LEU A 48 1.53 -2.91 -5.57
C LEU A 48 0.57 -1.74 -5.32
N SER A 49 -0.75 -2.00 -5.33
CA SER A 49 -1.78 -1.01 -5.01
C SER A 49 -1.60 -0.45 -3.59
N ALA A 50 -1.34 -1.33 -2.61
CA ALA A 50 -1.17 -0.91 -1.22
C ALA A 50 0.03 0.01 -1.04
N PHE A 51 1.19 -0.33 -1.60
CA PHE A 51 2.38 0.50 -1.57
C PHE A 51 2.17 1.83 -2.31
N ALA A 52 1.66 1.80 -3.54
CA ALA A 52 1.41 3.00 -4.34
C ALA A 52 0.42 3.98 -3.67
N ASN A 53 -0.54 3.47 -2.93
CA ASN A 53 -1.53 4.28 -2.20
C ASN A 53 -1.05 4.76 -0.82
N THR A 54 0.10 4.28 -0.33
CA THR A 54 0.60 4.65 1.01
C THR A 54 1.90 5.45 0.89
N GLU A 55 3.04 4.87 1.17
CA GLU A 55 4.34 5.55 1.21
C GLU A 55 5.33 4.97 0.21
N GLY A 56 4.84 4.25 -0.80
CA GLY A 56 5.70 3.42 -1.63
C GLY A 56 6.23 2.21 -0.86
N GLY A 57 7.20 1.51 -1.43
CA GLY A 57 7.83 0.38 -0.77
C GLY A 57 8.46 -0.59 -1.75
N ARG A 58 8.80 -1.77 -1.25
CA ARG A 58 9.45 -2.83 -2.01
C ARG A 58 8.86 -4.21 -1.73
N LEU A 59 8.94 -5.07 -2.73
CA LEU A 59 8.74 -6.51 -2.59
C LEU A 59 10.10 -7.20 -2.73
N LEU A 60 10.44 -8.08 -1.79
CA LEU A 60 11.55 -9.00 -1.93
C LEU A 60 10.99 -10.38 -2.26
N ILE A 61 11.23 -10.82 -3.51
CA ILE A 61 10.75 -12.10 -4.02
C ILE A 61 11.88 -13.13 -3.94
N GLY A 62 11.56 -14.35 -3.51
CA GLY A 62 12.51 -15.38 -3.16
C GLY A 62 12.92 -15.34 -1.67
N VAL A 63 12.17 -14.61 -0.85
CA VAL A 63 12.34 -14.53 0.61
C VAL A 63 11.06 -15.03 1.28
N LYS A 64 11.21 -15.88 2.30
CA LYS A 64 10.10 -16.38 3.11
C LYS A 64 9.77 -15.38 4.22
N ASP A 65 8.55 -15.43 4.77
CA ASP A 65 8.08 -14.56 5.86
C ASP A 65 9.00 -14.60 7.11
N ASN A 66 9.74 -15.70 7.30
CA ASN A 66 10.73 -15.83 8.39
C ASN A 66 12.14 -15.30 8.02
N GLY A 67 12.28 -14.58 6.92
CA GLY A 67 13.53 -14.03 6.43
C GLY A 67 14.45 -15.03 5.71
N LYS A 68 14.07 -16.30 5.61
CA LYS A 68 14.93 -17.31 4.94
C LYS A 68 14.96 -17.08 3.45
N ILE A 69 16.15 -16.87 2.89
CA ILE A 69 16.35 -16.74 1.45
C ILE A 69 16.14 -18.09 0.76
N ALA A 70 15.15 -18.13 -0.12
CA ALA A 70 14.80 -19.29 -0.93
C ALA A 70 15.27 -19.15 -2.38
N GLY A 71 15.30 -17.93 -2.90
CA GLY A 71 15.52 -17.55 -4.30
C GLY A 71 14.25 -17.70 -5.14
N ILE A 72 14.19 -16.94 -6.25
CA ILE A 72 13.13 -17.06 -7.26
C ILE A 72 13.29 -18.39 -8.01
N ARG A 73 12.20 -18.95 -8.53
CA ARG A 73 12.20 -20.22 -9.27
C ARG A 73 12.59 -20.03 -10.72
N SER A 74 12.15 -18.94 -11.32
CA SER A 74 12.40 -18.63 -12.73
C SER A 74 12.30 -17.12 -12.99
N GLU A 75 12.80 -16.67 -14.14
CA GLU A 75 12.62 -15.29 -14.60
C GLU A 75 11.16 -14.93 -14.93
N GLU A 76 10.27 -15.92 -15.02
CA GLU A 76 8.82 -15.69 -15.20
C GLU A 76 8.23 -14.85 -14.07
N GLU A 77 8.81 -14.88 -12.86
CA GLU A 77 8.37 -14.07 -11.74
C GLU A 77 8.53 -12.56 -12.00
N ILE A 78 9.54 -12.18 -12.80
CA ILE A 78 9.73 -10.78 -13.25
C ILE A 78 8.56 -10.36 -14.15
N TYR A 79 8.20 -11.21 -15.13
CA TYR A 79 7.07 -10.92 -16.03
C TYR A 79 5.74 -10.88 -15.29
N MET A 80 5.60 -11.66 -14.22
CA MET A 80 4.40 -11.61 -13.37
C MET A 80 4.27 -10.29 -12.60
N ILE A 81 5.39 -9.68 -12.16
CA ILE A 81 5.39 -8.35 -11.55
C ILE A 81 5.01 -7.30 -12.60
N GLU A 82 5.60 -7.36 -13.78
CA GLU A 82 5.27 -6.44 -14.88
C GLU A 82 3.81 -6.55 -15.29
N ALA A 83 3.27 -7.76 -15.38
CA ALA A 83 1.85 -8.01 -15.64
C ALA A 83 0.97 -7.46 -14.50
N ALA A 84 1.37 -7.66 -13.23
CA ALA A 84 0.66 -7.12 -12.09
C ALA A 84 0.57 -5.58 -12.16
N ALA A 85 1.67 -4.92 -12.49
CA ALA A 85 1.76 -3.46 -12.57
C ALA A 85 1.01 -2.88 -13.77
N SER A 86 1.16 -3.49 -14.95
CA SER A 86 0.63 -2.95 -16.21
C SER A 86 -0.81 -3.36 -16.51
N MET A 87 -1.21 -4.61 -16.18
CA MET A 87 -2.52 -5.16 -16.54
C MET A 87 -3.49 -5.21 -15.37
N TYR A 88 -2.99 -5.41 -14.15
CA TYR A 88 -3.84 -5.60 -12.97
C TYR A 88 -3.81 -4.44 -11.98
N CYS A 89 -3.03 -3.38 -12.24
CA CYS A 89 -3.15 -2.09 -11.56
C CYS A 89 -3.83 -1.06 -12.46
N GLN A 90 -4.65 -0.19 -11.87
CA GLN A 90 -5.33 0.90 -12.58
C GLN A 90 -5.31 2.19 -11.75
N PRO A 91 -4.65 3.27 -12.23
CA PRO A 91 -3.84 3.30 -13.45
C PRO A 91 -2.67 2.31 -13.39
N PRO A 92 -2.07 1.94 -14.56
CA PRO A 92 -0.86 1.12 -14.59
C PRO A 92 0.26 1.76 -13.79
N LEU A 93 1.03 0.94 -13.07
CA LEU A 93 2.17 1.37 -12.27
C LEU A 93 3.49 1.16 -13.00
N LYS A 94 4.47 2.01 -12.68
CA LYS A 94 5.87 1.78 -13.02
C LYS A 94 6.53 1.10 -11.83
N VAL A 95 7.10 -0.07 -12.06
CA VAL A 95 7.83 -0.84 -11.05
C VAL A 95 9.27 -1.04 -11.55
N SER A 96 10.24 -0.75 -10.70
CA SER A 96 11.65 -1.01 -10.99
C SER A 96 12.04 -2.35 -10.38
N THR A 97 12.59 -3.26 -11.16
CA THR A 97 13.03 -4.58 -10.69
C THR A 97 14.55 -4.71 -10.78
N THR A 98 15.15 -5.31 -9.76
CA THR A 98 16.59 -5.60 -9.70
C THR A 98 16.81 -7.00 -9.13
N SER A 99 17.65 -7.79 -9.79
CA SER A 99 18.00 -9.14 -9.33
C SER A 99 19.33 -9.12 -8.60
N TYR A 100 19.38 -9.77 -7.44
CA TYR A 100 20.56 -9.88 -6.58
C TYR A 100 20.96 -11.35 -6.38
N GLN A 101 22.26 -11.61 -6.37
CA GLN A 101 22.79 -12.93 -6.07
C GLN A 101 23.15 -13.03 -4.59
N VAL A 102 22.48 -13.92 -3.86
CA VAL A 102 22.65 -14.13 -2.44
C VAL A 102 22.80 -15.61 -2.17
N GLU A 103 23.97 -16.03 -1.67
CA GLU A 103 24.28 -17.43 -1.34
C GLU A 103 23.98 -18.42 -2.51
N GLY A 104 24.27 -18.01 -3.74
CA GLY A 104 24.02 -18.82 -4.93
C GLY A 104 22.55 -18.88 -5.37
N LYS A 105 21.68 -18.07 -4.78
CA LYS A 105 20.27 -17.93 -5.12
C LYS A 105 19.98 -16.53 -5.64
N THR A 106 18.98 -16.38 -6.49
CA THR A 106 18.54 -15.08 -7.01
C THR A 106 17.38 -14.57 -6.19
N VAL A 107 17.53 -13.39 -5.60
CA VAL A 107 16.45 -12.61 -4.96
C VAL A 107 16.09 -11.46 -5.88
N LEU A 108 14.81 -11.24 -6.11
CA LEU A 108 14.32 -10.13 -6.92
C LEU A 108 13.73 -9.04 -6.01
N GLU A 109 14.25 -7.82 -6.14
CA GLU A 109 13.66 -6.62 -5.52
C GLU A 109 12.81 -5.90 -6.53
N ALA A 110 11.55 -5.61 -6.18
CA ALA A 110 10.65 -4.76 -6.94
C ALA A 110 10.32 -3.51 -6.13
N ILE A 111 10.66 -2.33 -6.65
CA ILE A 111 10.45 -1.04 -5.98
C ILE A 111 9.22 -0.35 -6.58
N ILE A 112 8.31 0.05 -5.72
CA ILE A 112 7.07 0.74 -6.02
C ILE A 112 7.13 2.13 -5.39
N GLN A 113 6.99 3.17 -6.22
CA GLN A 113 6.91 4.54 -5.73
C GLN A 113 5.49 4.86 -5.22
N GLU A 114 5.41 5.78 -4.26
CA GLU A 114 4.12 6.37 -3.89
C GLU A 114 3.54 7.13 -5.09
N GLU A 115 2.25 6.92 -5.36
CA GLU A 115 1.54 7.61 -6.43
C GLU A 115 0.86 8.89 -5.92
N GLU A 116 1.09 9.99 -6.63
CA GLU A 116 0.43 11.27 -6.34
C GLU A 116 -1.08 11.23 -6.68
N ASN A 117 -1.42 10.54 -7.78
CA ASN A 117 -2.78 10.45 -8.28
C ASN A 117 -3.53 9.22 -7.74
N LYS A 118 -3.71 9.17 -6.43
CA LYS A 118 -4.46 8.10 -5.76
C LYS A 118 -5.97 8.17 -6.07
N PRO A 119 -6.72 7.05 -6.02
CA PRO A 119 -6.23 5.71 -5.73
C PRO A 119 -5.70 4.97 -6.94
N VAL A 120 -4.74 4.11 -6.72
CA VAL A 120 -4.40 3.00 -7.60
C VAL A 120 -5.24 1.80 -7.20
N TYR A 121 -5.98 1.23 -8.14
CA TYR A 121 -6.79 0.04 -7.91
C TYR A 121 -6.05 -1.22 -8.35
N ALA A 122 -6.17 -2.30 -7.60
CA ALA A 122 -5.90 -3.65 -8.07
C ALA A 122 -7.20 -4.27 -8.65
N ILE A 123 -7.07 -4.98 -9.77
CA ILE A 123 -8.16 -5.71 -10.40
C ILE A 123 -8.15 -7.13 -9.85
N ASP A 124 -9.21 -7.54 -9.15
CA ASP A 124 -9.33 -8.88 -8.58
C ASP A 124 -9.78 -9.93 -9.61
N ASN A 125 -9.93 -11.17 -9.14
CA ASN A 125 -10.34 -12.29 -10.00
C ASN A 125 -11.76 -12.13 -10.58
N ASP A 126 -12.61 -11.34 -9.91
CA ASP A 126 -13.97 -11.00 -10.37
C ASP A 126 -13.97 -9.76 -11.28
N ASN A 127 -12.82 -9.28 -11.74
CA ASN A 127 -12.62 -8.03 -12.47
C ASN A 127 -13.12 -6.77 -11.73
N LYS A 128 -13.24 -6.83 -10.40
CA LYS A 128 -13.59 -5.68 -9.57
C LYS A 128 -12.35 -4.89 -9.21
N ARG A 129 -12.49 -3.57 -9.24
CA ARG A 129 -11.44 -2.65 -8.81
C ARG A 129 -11.48 -2.47 -7.30
N ARG A 130 -10.36 -2.73 -6.64
CA ARG A 130 -10.20 -2.57 -5.20
C ARG A 130 -8.92 -1.81 -4.90
N ALA A 131 -9.01 -0.74 -4.12
CA ALA A 131 -7.83 -0.01 -3.66
C ALA A 131 -7.41 -0.54 -2.30
N TYR A 132 -6.10 -0.67 -2.10
CA TYR A 132 -5.52 -1.15 -0.85
C TYR A 132 -4.62 -0.08 -0.24
N LEU A 133 -4.46 -0.15 1.07
CA LEU A 133 -3.50 0.61 1.88
C LEU A 133 -2.54 -0.37 2.53
N ARG A 134 -1.28 0.01 2.67
CA ARG A 134 -0.32 -0.71 3.51
C ARG A 134 -0.43 -0.15 4.92
N ILE A 135 -0.77 -0.99 5.89
CA ILE A 135 -0.86 -0.63 7.31
C ILE A 135 -0.03 -1.66 8.07
N HIS A 136 1.04 -1.22 8.70
CA HIS A 136 2.09 -2.09 9.24
C HIS A 136 2.64 -3.02 8.14
N ASP A 137 2.41 -4.31 8.25
CA ASP A 137 2.82 -5.37 7.32
C ASP A 137 1.63 -5.97 6.54
N GLU A 138 0.44 -5.36 6.60
CA GLU A 138 -0.77 -5.88 5.97
C GLU A 138 -1.28 -5.00 4.82
N ASN A 139 -1.84 -5.65 3.79
CA ASN A 139 -2.55 -4.98 2.69
C ASN A 139 -4.05 -4.91 3.01
N ILE A 140 -4.51 -3.74 3.44
CA ILE A 140 -5.87 -3.51 3.92
C ILE A 140 -6.71 -2.84 2.85
N LEU A 141 -7.92 -3.35 2.62
CA LEU A 141 -8.88 -2.73 1.70
C LEU A 141 -9.22 -1.30 2.16
N ALA A 142 -9.03 -0.32 1.28
CA ALA A 142 -9.35 1.07 1.57
C ALA A 142 -10.85 1.24 1.88
N SER A 143 -11.16 1.99 2.94
CA SER A 143 -12.55 2.27 3.30
C SER A 143 -13.20 3.26 2.33
N PRO A 144 -14.55 3.31 2.25
CA PRO A 144 -15.25 4.32 1.47
C PRO A 144 -14.83 5.77 1.79
N VAL A 145 -14.42 6.02 3.03
CA VAL A 145 -13.93 7.35 3.45
C VAL A 145 -12.58 7.65 2.79
N HIS A 146 -11.64 6.70 2.74
CA HIS A 146 -10.35 6.87 2.06
C HIS A 146 -10.54 7.14 0.56
N LEU A 147 -11.42 6.39 -0.10
CA LEU A 147 -11.76 6.63 -1.51
C LEU A 147 -12.29 8.04 -1.72
N GLN A 148 -13.14 8.52 -0.81
CA GLN A 148 -13.69 9.86 -0.87
C GLN A 148 -12.63 10.95 -0.63
N VAL A 149 -11.65 10.71 0.27
CA VAL A 149 -10.50 11.61 0.48
C VAL A 149 -9.71 11.78 -0.82
N TRP A 150 -9.32 10.67 -1.45
CA TRP A 150 -8.56 10.70 -2.70
C TRP A 150 -9.33 11.34 -3.86
N GLU A 151 -10.63 11.05 -3.98
CA GLU A 151 -11.49 11.68 -4.99
C GLU A 151 -11.54 13.20 -4.83
N GLN A 152 -11.65 13.66 -3.59
CA GLN A 152 -11.66 15.10 -3.29
C GLN A 152 -10.29 15.76 -3.52
N GLN A 153 -9.18 15.04 -3.29
CA GLN A 153 -7.82 15.55 -3.54
C GLN A 153 -7.56 15.81 -5.03
N LYS A 154 -8.19 15.04 -5.93
CA LYS A 154 -8.10 15.26 -7.39
C LYS A 154 -8.73 16.57 -7.85
N LYS A 155 -9.65 17.15 -7.08
CA LYS A 155 -10.30 18.40 -7.42
C LYS A 155 -9.36 19.56 -7.12
N LYS A 156 -8.86 20.24 -8.16
CA LYS A 156 -7.94 21.39 -8.05
C LYS A 156 -8.57 22.61 -7.34
N LYS A 157 -9.90 22.68 -7.21
CA LYS A 157 -10.58 23.74 -6.47
C LYS A 157 -10.50 23.44 -4.97
N GLY A 158 -10.11 24.43 -4.19
CA GLY A 158 -10.16 24.35 -2.72
C GLY A 158 -11.53 23.88 -2.24
N ILE A 159 -11.56 23.16 -1.13
CA ILE A 159 -12.82 22.78 -0.48
C ILE A 159 -13.20 23.90 0.45
N PHE A 160 -14.39 24.45 0.22
CA PHE A 160 -15.02 25.36 1.20
C PHE A 160 -15.74 24.50 2.25
N VAL A 161 -15.36 24.59 3.50
CA VAL A 161 -16.09 23.96 4.60
C VAL A 161 -17.10 24.95 5.12
N ALA A 162 -18.36 24.75 4.76
CA ALA A 162 -19.44 25.41 5.48
C ALA A 162 -19.69 24.63 6.78
N PHE A 163 -19.68 25.31 7.90
CA PHE A 163 -20.06 24.74 9.19
C PHE A 163 -21.59 24.80 9.29
N THR A 164 -22.25 23.78 8.75
CA THR A 164 -23.71 23.62 8.80
C THR A 164 -24.11 22.72 9.99
N PRO A 165 -25.40 22.66 10.35
CA PRO A 165 -25.86 21.72 11.38
C PRO A 165 -25.47 20.25 11.14
N LYS A 166 -25.23 19.85 9.89
CA LYS A 166 -24.79 18.47 9.55
C LYS A 166 -23.34 18.20 9.97
N GLU A 167 -22.44 19.14 9.70
CA GLU A 167 -21.06 19.07 10.14
C GLU A 167 -20.99 19.08 11.67
N GLN A 168 -21.76 19.95 12.31
CA GLN A 168 -21.82 20.06 13.77
C GLN A 168 -22.32 18.76 14.40
N GLU A 169 -23.44 18.19 13.92
CA GLU A 169 -23.98 16.91 14.42
C GLU A 169 -22.93 15.79 14.46
N LEU A 170 -22.17 15.61 13.36
CA LEU A 170 -21.17 14.55 13.30
C LEU A 170 -19.98 14.82 14.21
N LEU A 171 -19.52 16.08 14.33
CA LEU A 171 -18.42 16.45 15.24
C LEU A 171 -18.82 16.27 16.70
N ASP A 172 -20.04 16.66 17.10
CA ASP A 172 -20.54 16.50 18.45
C ASP A 172 -20.62 15.01 18.83
N ILE A 173 -21.08 14.16 17.92
CA ILE A 173 -21.12 12.70 18.12
C ILE A 173 -19.70 12.13 18.27
N LEU A 174 -18.73 12.55 17.45
CA LEU A 174 -17.35 12.12 17.58
C LEU A 174 -16.72 12.63 18.89
N LYS A 175 -17.09 13.82 19.34
CA LYS A 175 -16.63 14.39 20.61
C LYS A 175 -17.19 13.62 21.80
N GLU A 176 -18.47 13.28 21.79
CA GLU A 176 -19.15 12.57 22.86
C GLU A 176 -18.74 11.11 22.97
N LYS A 177 -18.71 10.38 21.82
CA LYS A 177 -18.52 8.93 21.78
C LYS A 177 -17.07 8.51 21.47
N GLY A 178 -16.22 9.45 21.10
CA GLY A 178 -14.80 9.20 20.80
C GLY A 178 -14.58 8.43 19.51
N ASN A 179 -13.96 7.28 19.60
CA ASN A 179 -13.47 6.50 18.47
C ASN A 179 -14.59 5.65 17.84
N LEU A 180 -15.07 6.01 16.65
CA LEU A 180 -16.22 5.38 15.99
C LEU A 180 -15.87 4.82 14.62
N THR A 181 -16.43 3.66 14.29
CA THR A 181 -16.42 3.14 12.91
C THR A 181 -17.43 3.89 12.05
N LEU A 182 -17.27 3.83 10.71
CA LEU A 182 -18.24 4.43 9.79
C LEU A 182 -19.68 3.94 10.05
N ASN A 183 -19.87 2.66 10.36
CA ASN A 183 -21.19 2.10 10.66
C ASN A 183 -21.77 2.67 11.95
N GLN A 184 -20.96 2.90 12.97
CA GLN A 184 -21.39 3.54 14.22
C GLN A 184 -21.75 5.01 14.00
N CYS A 185 -20.96 5.76 13.20
CA CYS A 185 -21.34 7.12 12.81
C CYS A 185 -22.70 7.12 12.09
N CYS A 186 -22.95 6.20 11.15
CA CYS A 186 -24.23 6.09 10.45
C CYS A 186 -25.42 5.75 11.35
N LYS A 187 -25.19 5.01 12.45
CA LYS A 187 -26.25 4.69 13.42
C LYS A 187 -26.51 5.83 14.40
N SER A 188 -25.53 6.67 14.66
CA SER A 188 -25.61 7.76 15.65
C SER A 188 -26.05 9.09 15.05
N CYS A 189 -25.90 9.29 13.73
CA CYS A 189 -26.29 10.51 13.03
C CYS A 189 -27.63 10.31 12.31
N SER A 190 -28.37 11.39 12.14
CA SER A 190 -29.56 11.46 11.29
C SER A 190 -29.23 11.47 9.77
N LEU A 191 -27.95 11.50 9.42
CA LEU A 191 -27.43 11.66 8.08
C LEU A 191 -27.29 10.33 7.34
N ASN A 192 -27.46 10.36 6.04
CA ASN A 192 -27.21 9.18 5.20
C ASN A 192 -25.70 8.87 5.09
N ARG A 193 -25.38 7.60 4.81
CA ARG A 193 -24.02 7.08 4.73
C ARG A 193 -23.11 7.88 3.77
N GLN A 194 -23.61 8.29 2.63
CA GLN A 194 -22.83 9.03 1.63
C GLN A 194 -22.41 10.41 2.17
N THR A 195 -23.33 11.10 2.84
CA THR A 195 -23.06 12.39 3.51
C THR A 195 -21.99 12.19 4.59
N ILE A 196 -22.12 11.19 5.47
CA ILE A 196 -21.16 10.91 6.53
C ILE A 196 -19.77 10.60 5.93
N CYS A 197 -19.67 9.76 4.89
CA CYS A 197 -18.39 9.50 4.21
C CYS A 197 -17.76 10.80 3.70
N ARG A 198 -18.55 11.68 3.09
CA ARG A 198 -18.07 12.96 2.56
C ARG A 198 -17.60 13.89 3.68
N LEU A 199 -18.34 13.98 4.78
CA LEU A 199 -17.98 14.81 5.93
C LEU A 199 -16.71 14.30 6.62
N LEU A 200 -16.62 13.00 6.90
CA LEU A 200 -15.40 12.39 7.44
C LEU A 200 -14.18 12.64 6.54
N ALA A 201 -14.34 12.51 5.23
CA ALA A 201 -13.28 12.80 4.27
C ALA A 201 -12.86 14.27 4.32
N ASN A 202 -13.80 15.22 4.42
CA ASN A 202 -13.50 16.63 4.60
C ASN A 202 -12.73 16.84 5.92
N PHE A 203 -13.22 16.31 7.03
CA PHE A 203 -12.59 16.48 8.34
C PHE A 203 -11.18 15.89 8.40
N ILE A 204 -10.93 14.76 7.74
CA ILE A 204 -9.58 14.19 7.61
C ILE A 204 -8.68 15.16 6.83
N ARG A 205 -9.15 15.70 5.72
CA ARG A 205 -8.37 16.66 4.89
C ARG A 205 -8.07 17.99 5.60
N PHE A 206 -8.93 18.40 6.52
CA PHE A 206 -8.71 19.58 7.38
C PHE A 206 -8.00 19.27 8.69
N ASP A 207 -7.52 18.06 8.84
CA ASP A 207 -6.80 17.62 10.03
C ASP A 207 -7.62 17.66 11.33
N LEU A 208 -8.96 17.67 11.22
CA LEU A 208 -9.89 17.67 12.36
C LEU A 208 -10.16 16.27 12.90
N VAL A 209 -10.10 15.27 12.02
CA VAL A 209 -10.39 13.86 12.33
C VAL A 209 -9.23 13.01 11.86
N SER A 210 -8.83 12.05 12.67
CA SER A 210 -7.89 10.98 12.29
C SER A 210 -8.63 9.69 12.00
N ALA A 211 -8.12 8.93 11.02
CA ALA A 211 -8.53 7.56 10.74
C ALA A 211 -7.46 6.60 11.27
N THR A 212 -7.84 5.64 12.09
CA THR A 212 -6.95 4.59 12.63
C THR A 212 -7.51 3.22 12.27
N PHE A 213 -6.63 2.23 12.09
CA PHE A 213 -7.02 0.85 11.82
C PHE A 213 -6.69 -0.02 13.02
N SER A 214 -7.69 -0.73 13.54
CA SER A 214 -7.54 -1.65 14.67
C SER A 214 -8.64 -2.70 14.62
N SER A 215 -8.34 -3.91 15.08
CA SER A 215 -9.32 -5.03 15.09
C SER A 215 -10.05 -5.20 13.75
N HIS A 216 -9.29 -5.12 12.64
CA HIS A 216 -9.76 -5.24 11.25
C HIS A 216 -10.84 -4.22 10.85
N LYS A 217 -10.86 -3.02 11.50
CA LYS A 217 -11.81 -1.95 11.21
C LYS A 217 -11.12 -0.58 11.23
N PHE A 218 -11.64 0.34 10.39
CA PHE A 218 -11.26 1.74 10.48
C PHE A 218 -12.14 2.46 11.50
N TYR A 219 -11.49 3.23 12.35
CA TYR A 219 -12.09 4.08 13.35
C TYR A 219 -11.74 5.53 13.07
N PHE A 220 -12.68 6.42 13.37
CA PHE A 220 -12.57 7.85 13.18
C PHE A 220 -12.72 8.54 14.55
N LYS A 221 -11.82 9.45 14.87
CA LYS A 221 -11.84 10.23 16.10
C LYS A 221 -11.40 11.67 15.84
N LEU A 222 -11.85 12.60 16.68
CA LEU A 222 -11.31 13.96 16.70
C LEU A 222 -9.82 13.91 17.09
N LYS A 223 -9.04 14.81 16.48
CA LYS A 223 -7.65 15.06 16.88
C LYS A 223 -7.55 15.95 18.10
#